data_c7cfb705404da7bc68611d56f30c34cf
#
_entry.id   c7cfb705404da7bc68611d56f30c34cf
#
_cell.length_a   1.000
_cell.length_b   1.000
_cell.length_c   1.000
_cell.angle_alpha   90.00
_cell.angle_beta   90.00
_cell.angle_gamma   90.00
#
_symmetry.space_group_name_H-M   'P 1'
#
loop_
_entity.id
_entity.type
_entity.pdbx_description
1 polymer ?
#
loop_
_entity_poly.entity_id
_entity_poly.type
_entity_poly.pdbx_seq_one_letter_code
_entity_poly.pdbx_strand_id
1 'polypeptide(L)'
;NEFMANMPTSETDTTQAVTTQSSAPAEETSSVLAIPKNIELAFGTNIKEILFDSLVINSVKGNIETSGGIATLKNLSMDMLNGNLIMNGAYNTANPDKPSVDLNLRVTDMDIHSAYNAFSFIKQSLPIAMNCNGKISAAMKFSSDLDKEMSPIMTTANGGGSLSTKGFVLNDNPAMTQLASLLKNDELSRLSISNLKIDFKIEQGNIIVEPFTTNIAGNPTTFSGSQTVDGKMDYTMSMNIARKYFGKDIDKVLKAIPGANNIQSLDVDVKLGGTLDKPTITPDLSKALKKIEKEAGKELKNNLLKGLDKLFK
;
A
#
# COMPACT_ATOMS: atom_id res chain seq x y z
N ASN A 1 -32.02 23.71 -24.20
CA ASN A 1 -32.95 24.56 -24.94
C ASN A 1 -32.91 25.97 -24.32
N GLU A 2 -32.58 26.96 -25.17
CA GLU A 2 -32.52 28.43 -24.93
C GLU A 2 -31.11 29.01 -24.72
N PHE A 3 -30.26 28.86 -25.76
CA PHE A 3 -29.16 29.80 -25.97
C PHE A 3 -28.72 29.86 -27.47
N MET A 4 -29.65 29.77 -28.39
CA MET A 4 -29.40 29.95 -29.84
C MET A 4 -30.50 30.79 -30.47
N ALA A 5 -30.57 32.06 -30.11
CA ALA A 5 -31.33 33.05 -30.89
C ALA A 5 -30.76 34.43 -30.59
N ASN A 6 -29.90 34.92 -31.47
CA ASN A 6 -29.70 36.31 -31.86
C ASN A 6 -28.26 36.54 -32.35
N MET A 7 -28.01 36.28 -33.62
CA MET A 7 -26.96 36.96 -34.36
C MET A 7 -27.56 37.41 -35.72
N PRO A 8 -27.35 38.65 -36.12
CA PRO A 8 -27.87 39.18 -37.36
C PRO A 8 -27.04 38.69 -38.56
N THR A 9 -27.74 38.28 -39.60
CA THR A 9 -27.21 37.98 -40.92
C THR A 9 -26.70 39.23 -41.61
N SER A 10 -25.48 39.23 -42.14
CA SER A 10 -25.10 40.08 -43.26
C SER A 10 -24.36 39.23 -44.31
N GLU A 11 -24.96 39.10 -45.44
CA GLU A 11 -24.43 38.52 -46.64
C GLU A 11 -23.27 39.40 -47.21
N THR A 12 -22.16 38.77 -47.56
CA THR A 12 -21.45 39.17 -48.82
C THR A 12 -20.58 38.02 -49.31
N ASP A 13 -20.85 37.68 -50.54
CA ASP A 13 -20.27 36.68 -51.38
C ASP A 13 -18.78 36.91 -51.64
N THR A 14 -17.91 35.88 -51.54
CA THR A 14 -16.73 35.70 -52.39
C THR A 14 -16.22 34.26 -52.31
N THR A 15 -16.37 33.58 -53.42
CA THR A 15 -15.90 32.23 -53.71
C THR A 15 -14.37 32.15 -53.67
N GLN A 16 -13.80 31.34 -52.75
CA GLN A 16 -12.50 30.68 -52.98
C GLN A 16 -12.50 29.29 -52.38
N ALA A 17 -12.25 28.33 -53.28
CA ALA A 17 -12.10 26.92 -52.97
C ALA A 17 -10.88 26.70 -52.07
N VAL A 18 -11.10 26.18 -50.85
CA VAL A 18 -10.04 25.63 -49.97
C VAL A 18 -10.22 24.13 -49.92
N THR A 19 -9.24 23.44 -50.47
CA THR A 19 -9.04 21.99 -50.43
C THR A 19 -9.14 21.49 -49.01
N THR A 20 -10.12 20.65 -48.72
CA THR A 20 -10.23 19.85 -47.50
C THR A 20 -9.10 18.82 -47.48
N GLN A 21 -8.06 19.10 -46.75
CA GLN A 21 -7.19 18.03 -46.23
C GLN A 21 -7.91 17.34 -45.09
N SER A 22 -8.26 16.09 -45.34
CA SER A 22 -8.71 15.14 -44.34
C SER A 22 -7.61 14.96 -43.32
N SER A 23 -7.75 15.56 -42.11
CA SER A 23 -6.93 15.24 -40.97
C SER A 23 -7.37 13.85 -40.46
N ALA A 24 -6.45 12.90 -40.50
CA ALA A 24 -6.56 11.61 -39.80
C ALA A 24 -6.88 11.84 -38.33
N PRO A 25 -7.59 10.89 -37.66
CA PRO A 25 -7.81 10.99 -36.21
C PRO A 25 -6.46 11.06 -35.52
N ALA A 26 -6.22 12.13 -34.76
CA ALA A 26 -5.09 12.18 -33.83
C ALA A 26 -5.28 11.03 -32.85
N GLU A 27 -4.34 10.09 -32.80
CA GLU A 27 -4.17 9.20 -31.67
C GLU A 27 -4.12 10.09 -30.43
N GLU A 28 -5.02 9.87 -29.49
CA GLU A 28 -4.97 10.47 -28.15
C GLU A 28 -3.74 9.87 -27.42
N THR A 29 -2.57 10.41 -27.72
CA THR A 29 -1.39 10.19 -26.90
C THR A 29 -1.64 10.95 -25.60
N SER A 30 -1.87 10.23 -24.49
CA SER A 30 -1.85 10.80 -23.16
C SER A 30 -0.52 11.56 -23.01
N SER A 31 -0.60 12.89 -23.02
CA SER A 31 0.58 13.73 -22.98
C SER A 31 0.78 14.28 -21.57
N VAL A 32 2.02 14.26 -21.12
CA VAL A 32 2.46 14.92 -19.89
C VAL A 32 1.86 16.33 -19.82
N LEU A 33 1.21 16.68 -18.70
CA LEU A 33 0.71 18.02 -18.45
C LEU A 33 1.91 18.96 -18.21
N ALA A 34 2.48 19.49 -19.29
CA ALA A 34 3.65 20.36 -19.20
C ALA A 34 3.30 21.73 -18.62
N ILE A 35 4.02 22.17 -17.61
CA ILE A 35 3.94 23.52 -17.06
C ILE A 35 4.79 24.45 -17.94
N PRO A 36 4.21 25.55 -18.49
CA PRO A 36 4.98 26.48 -19.31
C PRO A 36 6.11 27.14 -18.53
N LYS A 37 7.31 27.17 -19.12
CA LYS A 37 8.53 27.74 -18.45
C LYS A 37 8.52 29.26 -18.34
N ASN A 38 7.84 29.91 -19.28
CA ASN A 38 7.81 31.35 -19.43
C ASN A 38 6.59 32.02 -18.77
N ILE A 39 5.83 31.26 -17.98
CA ILE A 39 4.63 31.75 -17.30
C ILE A 39 4.84 31.59 -15.79
N GLU A 40 4.71 32.68 -15.07
CA GLU A 40 4.67 32.72 -13.62
C GLU A 40 3.25 33.05 -13.19
N LEU A 41 2.64 32.12 -12.43
CA LEU A 41 1.29 32.27 -11.91
C LEU A 41 1.30 31.91 -10.41
N ALA A 42 0.52 32.64 -9.64
CA ALA A 42 0.20 32.28 -8.29
C ALA A 42 -1.32 32.42 -8.12
N PHE A 43 -2.00 31.32 -7.80
CA PHE A 43 -3.44 31.35 -7.62
C PHE A 43 -3.91 30.46 -6.47
N GLY A 44 -4.92 30.96 -5.77
CA GLY A 44 -5.67 30.19 -4.79
C GLY A 44 -6.75 29.37 -5.48
N THR A 45 -6.90 28.13 -5.09
CA THR A 45 -7.98 27.26 -5.56
C THR A 45 -9.08 27.15 -4.51
N ASN A 46 -10.33 27.17 -4.97
CA ASN A 46 -11.50 26.84 -4.17
C ASN A 46 -12.53 26.20 -5.10
N ILE A 47 -12.30 24.91 -5.42
CA ILE A 47 -13.13 24.17 -6.35
C ILE A 47 -14.03 23.24 -5.55
N LYS A 48 -15.34 23.33 -5.81
CA LYS A 48 -16.34 22.54 -5.08
C LYS A 48 -16.22 21.06 -5.39
N GLU A 49 -16.07 20.70 -6.68
CA GLU A 49 -16.03 19.34 -7.15
C GLU A 49 -15.20 19.22 -8.43
N ILE A 50 -14.41 18.17 -8.51
CA ILE A 50 -13.70 17.75 -9.72
C ILE A 50 -14.08 16.30 -9.98
N LEU A 51 -14.47 16.00 -11.20
CA LEU A 51 -14.66 14.64 -11.69
C LEU A 51 -13.44 14.27 -12.52
N PHE A 52 -12.71 13.28 -12.09
CA PHE A 52 -11.54 12.77 -12.79
C PHE A 52 -11.70 11.27 -12.97
N ASP A 53 -12.01 10.84 -14.20
CA ASP A 53 -12.41 9.47 -14.50
C ASP A 53 -13.56 9.03 -13.58
N SER A 54 -13.40 7.99 -12.81
CA SER A 54 -14.39 7.51 -11.83
C SER A 54 -14.22 8.13 -10.43
N LEU A 55 -13.25 9.02 -10.25
CA LEU A 55 -12.91 9.63 -8.97
C LEU A 55 -13.63 10.96 -8.78
N VAL A 56 -14.41 11.09 -7.72
CA VAL A 56 -15.01 12.35 -7.28
C VAL A 56 -14.12 12.97 -6.21
N ILE A 57 -13.63 14.18 -6.49
CA ILE A 57 -12.77 14.96 -5.60
C ILE A 57 -13.54 16.22 -5.21
N ASN A 58 -13.74 16.41 -3.91
CA ASN A 58 -14.52 17.53 -3.38
C ASN A 58 -13.65 18.51 -2.61
N SER A 59 -14.16 19.75 -2.45
CA SER A 59 -13.60 20.74 -1.54
C SER A 59 -12.11 21.05 -1.80
N VAL A 60 -11.69 21.10 -3.06
CA VAL A 60 -10.28 21.35 -3.40
C VAL A 60 -9.91 22.78 -3.05
N LYS A 61 -9.00 22.94 -2.10
CA LYS A 61 -8.53 24.26 -1.59
C LYS A 61 -7.03 24.25 -1.42
N GLY A 62 -6.39 25.38 -1.71
CA GLY A 62 -4.95 25.56 -1.52
C GLY A 62 -4.40 26.59 -2.49
N ASN A 63 -3.08 26.68 -2.54
CA ASN A 63 -2.41 27.58 -3.46
C ASN A 63 -1.51 26.79 -4.40
N ILE A 64 -1.48 27.20 -5.67
CA ILE A 64 -0.59 26.66 -6.68
C ILE A 64 0.21 27.83 -7.26
N GLU A 65 1.52 27.68 -7.28
CA GLU A 65 2.44 28.62 -7.92
C GLU A 65 3.17 27.90 -9.03
N THR A 66 3.29 28.55 -10.19
CA THR A 66 4.05 28.01 -11.33
C THR A 66 5.18 28.95 -11.70
N SER A 67 6.38 28.40 -11.91
CA SER A 67 7.53 29.10 -12.42
C SER A 67 8.54 28.12 -13.03
N GLY A 68 9.15 28.47 -14.16
CA GLY A 68 10.23 27.69 -14.78
C GLY A 68 9.90 26.25 -15.16
N GLY A 69 8.62 25.94 -15.40
CA GLY A 69 8.17 24.59 -15.72
C GLY A 69 7.84 23.72 -14.47
N ILE A 70 7.75 24.35 -13.29
CA ILE A 70 7.45 23.68 -12.03
C ILE A 70 6.13 24.24 -11.48
N ALA A 71 5.25 23.36 -11.02
CA ALA A 71 4.08 23.72 -10.22
C ALA A 71 4.35 23.37 -8.76
N THR A 72 4.33 24.38 -7.88
CA THR A 72 4.47 24.23 -6.43
C THR A 72 3.10 24.22 -5.79
N LEU A 73 2.81 23.17 -5.04
CA LEU A 73 1.56 22.95 -4.31
C LEU A 73 1.75 23.38 -2.86
N LYS A 74 0.90 24.28 -2.37
CA LYS A 74 0.94 24.77 -0.99
C LYS A 74 -0.40 24.52 -0.30
N ASN A 75 -0.40 23.60 0.66
CA ASN A 75 -1.58 23.20 1.44
C ASN A 75 -2.78 22.83 0.55
N LEU A 76 -2.52 22.14 -0.55
CA LEU A 76 -3.59 21.67 -1.42
C LEU A 76 -4.36 20.55 -0.72
N SER A 77 -5.53 20.88 -0.23
CA SER A 77 -6.42 19.99 0.52
C SER A 77 -7.60 19.58 -0.34
N MET A 78 -8.01 18.33 -0.26
CA MET A 78 -9.17 17.80 -0.97
C MET A 78 -9.81 16.63 -0.22
N ASP A 79 -11.13 16.49 -0.37
CA ASP A 79 -11.89 15.36 0.16
C ASP A 79 -12.14 14.36 -0.94
N MET A 80 -11.74 13.10 -0.70
CA MET A 80 -11.89 12.02 -1.65
C MET A 80 -11.88 10.65 -0.95
N LEU A 81 -12.51 9.65 -1.54
CA LEU A 81 -12.49 8.27 -1.05
C LEU A 81 -12.86 8.16 0.44
N ASN A 82 -13.87 8.93 0.86
CA ASN A 82 -14.36 9.05 2.25
C ASN A 82 -13.32 9.52 3.27
N GLY A 83 -12.26 10.19 2.82
CA GLY A 83 -11.21 10.77 3.64
C GLY A 83 -10.75 12.12 3.12
N ASN A 84 -9.69 12.64 3.70
CA ASN A 84 -9.07 13.91 3.31
C ASN A 84 -7.61 13.69 2.91
N LEU A 85 -7.16 14.40 1.87
CA LEU A 85 -5.78 14.45 1.41
C LEU A 85 -5.27 15.88 1.45
N ILE A 86 -4.12 16.11 2.08
CA ILE A 86 -3.39 17.37 2.02
C ILE A 86 -2.05 17.11 1.36
N MET A 87 -1.71 17.93 0.36
CA MET A 87 -0.45 17.86 -0.38
C MET A 87 0.30 19.17 -0.30
N ASN A 88 1.61 19.06 -0.10
CA ASN A 88 2.58 20.13 -0.29
C ASN A 88 3.74 19.57 -1.11
N GLY A 89 4.34 20.37 -1.97
CA GLY A 89 5.50 19.94 -2.76
C GLY A 89 5.48 20.47 -4.18
N ALA A 90 6.10 19.75 -5.09
CA ALA A 90 6.29 20.20 -6.45
C ALA A 90 6.01 19.10 -7.48
N TYR A 91 5.41 19.51 -8.58
CA TYR A 91 5.35 18.79 -9.84
C TYR A 91 6.28 19.51 -10.83
N ASN A 92 7.30 18.83 -11.27
CA ASN A 92 8.36 19.40 -12.10
C ASN A 92 8.31 18.84 -13.51
N THR A 93 8.10 19.71 -14.50
CA THR A 93 8.15 19.43 -15.93
C THR A 93 9.14 20.35 -16.64
N ALA A 94 10.14 20.89 -15.93
CA ALA A 94 11.21 21.65 -16.54
C ALA A 94 11.93 20.84 -17.65
N ASN A 95 11.97 19.52 -17.51
CA ASN A 95 12.21 18.58 -18.58
C ASN A 95 10.92 17.75 -18.82
N PRO A 96 10.13 18.03 -19.86
CA PRO A 96 8.88 17.31 -20.13
C PRO A 96 9.07 15.82 -20.43
N ASP A 97 10.24 15.41 -20.89
CA ASP A 97 10.55 14.00 -21.17
C ASP A 97 10.82 13.21 -19.88
N LYS A 98 11.05 13.93 -18.78
CA LYS A 98 11.33 13.35 -17.47
C LYS A 98 10.63 14.14 -16.36
N PRO A 99 9.28 14.13 -16.35
CA PRO A 99 8.54 14.78 -15.28
C PRO A 99 8.78 14.09 -13.93
N SER A 100 8.66 14.83 -12.83
CA SER A 100 8.88 14.29 -11.50
C SER A 100 8.01 14.97 -10.45
N VAL A 101 7.83 14.30 -9.33
CA VAL A 101 7.16 14.84 -8.15
C VAL A 101 8.04 14.72 -6.91
N ASP A 102 7.91 15.71 -6.02
CA ASP A 102 8.43 15.68 -4.65
C ASP A 102 7.34 16.22 -3.73
N LEU A 103 6.73 15.33 -2.97
CA LEU A 103 5.50 15.59 -2.25
C LEU A 103 5.60 15.24 -0.77
N ASN A 104 5.02 16.11 0.07
CA ASN A 104 4.65 15.80 1.44
C ASN A 104 3.14 15.57 1.47
N LEU A 105 2.76 14.36 1.81
CA LEU A 105 1.38 13.89 1.79
C LEU A 105 0.87 13.66 3.21
N ARG A 106 -0.35 14.11 3.48
CA ARG A 106 -1.10 13.76 4.69
C ARG A 106 -2.46 13.24 4.27
N VAL A 107 -2.69 11.98 4.54
CA VAL A 107 -3.96 11.27 4.32
C VAL A 107 -4.65 11.13 5.67
N THR A 108 -5.95 11.38 5.73
CA THR A 108 -6.74 11.21 6.94
C THR A 108 -7.99 10.41 6.65
N ASP A 109 -8.18 9.31 7.38
CA ASP A 109 -9.37 8.45 7.38
C ASP A 109 -9.86 8.01 5.97
N MET A 110 -8.95 7.82 5.01
CA MET A 110 -9.28 7.37 3.66
C MET A 110 -9.67 5.88 3.68
N ASP A 111 -10.68 5.51 2.92
CA ASP A 111 -11.11 4.12 2.80
C ASP A 111 -10.10 3.29 2.00
N ILE A 112 -9.61 2.19 2.59
CA ILE A 112 -8.53 1.38 2.01
C ILE A 112 -8.98 0.73 0.70
N HIS A 113 -10.18 0.14 0.67
CA HIS A 113 -10.68 -0.55 -0.49
C HIS A 113 -10.96 0.41 -1.64
N SER A 114 -11.50 1.58 -1.34
CA SER A 114 -11.73 2.64 -2.32
C SER A 114 -10.41 3.17 -2.91
N ALA A 115 -9.38 3.36 -2.07
CA ALA A 115 -8.05 3.76 -2.54
C ALA A 115 -7.41 2.69 -3.45
N TYR A 116 -7.54 1.41 -3.10
CA TYR A 116 -7.09 0.31 -3.97
C TYR A 116 -7.78 0.36 -5.34
N ASN A 117 -9.09 0.58 -5.38
CA ASN A 117 -9.83 0.62 -6.64
C ASN A 117 -9.51 1.85 -7.49
N ALA A 118 -9.26 3.00 -6.86
CA ALA A 118 -9.02 4.26 -7.54
C ALA A 118 -7.60 4.36 -8.15
N PHE A 119 -6.58 3.75 -7.53
CA PHE A 119 -5.19 3.98 -7.90
C PHE A 119 -4.51 2.71 -8.42
N SER A 120 -4.16 2.69 -9.72
CA SER A 120 -3.51 1.55 -10.37
C SER A 120 -2.15 1.19 -9.74
N PHE A 121 -1.37 2.18 -9.31
CA PHE A 121 -0.09 1.95 -8.65
C PHE A 121 -0.25 1.24 -7.29
N ILE A 122 -1.35 1.48 -6.55
CA ILE A 122 -1.65 0.74 -5.32
C ILE A 122 -1.97 -0.72 -5.65
N LYS A 123 -2.74 -0.97 -6.71
CA LYS A 123 -3.03 -2.35 -7.16
C LYS A 123 -1.77 -3.13 -7.48
N GLN A 124 -0.80 -2.49 -8.12
CA GLN A 124 0.47 -3.11 -8.51
C GLN A 124 1.43 -3.30 -7.32
N SER A 125 1.55 -2.30 -6.46
CA SER A 125 2.54 -2.31 -5.37
C SER A 125 2.04 -2.99 -4.09
N LEU A 126 0.73 -2.98 -3.84
CA LEU A 126 0.10 -3.49 -2.61
C LEU A 126 -1.19 -4.29 -2.91
N PRO A 127 -1.12 -5.38 -3.70
CA PRO A 127 -2.31 -6.15 -4.08
C PRO A 127 -3.07 -6.72 -2.88
N ILE A 128 -2.42 -6.91 -1.72
CA ILE A 128 -3.07 -7.32 -0.48
C ILE A 128 -4.19 -6.34 -0.05
N ALA A 129 -4.10 -5.07 -0.43
CA ALA A 129 -5.11 -4.06 -0.09
C ALA A 129 -6.49 -4.35 -0.70
N MET A 130 -6.58 -5.18 -1.73
CA MET A 130 -7.84 -5.67 -2.28
C MET A 130 -8.73 -6.36 -1.22
N ASN A 131 -8.11 -7.10 -0.33
CA ASN A 131 -8.76 -7.87 0.72
C ASN A 131 -8.86 -7.11 2.06
N CYS A 132 -8.40 -5.84 2.09
CA CYS A 132 -8.40 -5.02 3.29
C CYS A 132 -9.63 -4.12 3.35
N ASN A 133 -10.26 -4.07 4.52
CA ASN A 133 -11.28 -3.09 4.88
C ASN A 133 -10.78 -2.22 6.02
N GLY A 134 -11.42 -1.06 6.19
CA GLY A 134 -11.07 -0.09 7.21
C GLY A 134 -10.57 1.21 6.61
N LYS A 135 -10.11 2.09 7.48
CA LYS A 135 -9.59 3.40 7.11
C LYS A 135 -8.10 3.49 7.34
N ILE A 136 -7.43 4.26 6.49
CA ILE A 136 -6.00 4.56 6.58
C ILE A 136 -5.78 6.05 6.79
N SER A 137 -4.86 6.38 7.68
CA SER A 137 -4.28 7.71 7.80
C SER A 137 -2.77 7.60 7.66
N ALA A 138 -2.15 8.50 6.92
CA ALA A 138 -0.71 8.47 6.67
C ALA A 138 -0.12 9.88 6.64
N ALA A 139 1.12 10.00 7.06
CA ALA A 139 1.95 11.17 6.84
C ALA A 139 3.26 10.70 6.22
N MET A 140 3.56 11.13 4.99
CA MET A 140 4.71 10.63 4.25
C MET A 140 5.32 11.67 3.34
N LYS A 141 6.61 11.49 3.06
CA LYS A 141 7.29 12.11 1.94
C LYS A 141 7.37 11.10 0.81
N PHE A 142 7.24 11.58 -0.41
CA PHE A 142 7.30 10.76 -1.59
C PHE A 142 7.88 11.55 -2.76
N SER A 143 8.87 11.00 -3.43
CA SER A 143 9.42 11.54 -4.68
C SER A 143 9.56 10.43 -5.70
N SER A 144 9.31 10.75 -6.97
CA SER A 144 9.44 9.80 -8.08
C SER A 144 9.52 10.56 -9.40
N ASP A 145 10.16 9.98 -10.41
CA ASP A 145 9.91 10.31 -11.80
C ASP A 145 8.50 9.81 -12.19
N LEU A 146 7.90 10.43 -13.18
CA LEU A 146 6.58 10.05 -13.69
C LEU A 146 6.69 9.53 -15.14
N ASP A 147 5.81 8.60 -15.49
CA ASP A 147 5.64 8.17 -16.88
C ASP A 147 4.75 9.14 -17.68
N LYS A 148 4.43 8.78 -18.91
CA LYS A 148 3.60 9.60 -19.81
C LYS A 148 2.14 9.70 -19.36
N GLU A 149 1.68 8.74 -18.59
CA GLU A 149 0.36 8.66 -17.97
C GLU A 149 0.32 9.35 -16.59
N MET A 150 1.41 10.07 -16.21
CA MET A 150 1.56 10.76 -14.92
C MET A 150 1.57 9.81 -13.72
N SER A 151 1.82 8.53 -13.92
CA SER A 151 1.97 7.54 -12.87
C SER A 151 3.41 7.48 -12.35
N PRO A 152 3.64 7.26 -11.04
CA PRO A 152 4.98 7.12 -10.50
C PRO A 152 5.76 5.95 -11.12
N ILE A 153 6.98 6.21 -11.54
CA ILE A 153 7.93 5.17 -11.96
C ILE A 153 8.55 4.58 -10.68
N MET A 154 8.02 3.47 -10.21
CA MET A 154 8.37 2.92 -8.89
C MET A 154 9.86 2.67 -8.70
N THR A 155 10.63 2.29 -9.73
CA THR A 155 12.07 2.11 -9.63
C THR A 155 12.84 3.39 -9.28
N THR A 156 12.23 4.56 -9.40
CA THR A 156 12.79 5.86 -9.02
C THR A 156 12.19 6.39 -7.71
N ALA A 157 11.17 5.70 -7.17
CA ALA A 157 10.43 6.16 -6.00
C ALA A 157 11.29 6.10 -4.73
N ASN A 158 11.28 7.20 -3.98
CA ASN A 158 11.93 7.33 -2.69
C ASN A 158 11.02 8.05 -1.71
N GLY A 159 11.20 7.77 -0.42
CA GLY A 159 10.42 8.43 0.61
C GLY A 159 10.28 7.62 1.88
N GLY A 160 9.16 7.80 2.54
CA GLY A 160 8.82 7.10 3.77
C GLY A 160 7.94 7.93 4.67
N GLY A 161 7.52 7.33 5.75
CA GLY A 161 6.61 7.97 6.69
C GLY A 161 6.01 6.99 7.66
N SER A 162 4.88 7.38 8.21
CA SER A 162 4.08 6.54 9.08
C SER A 162 2.66 6.42 8.55
N LEU A 163 2.08 5.26 8.73
CA LEU A 163 0.66 5.03 8.50
C LEU A 163 -0.01 4.45 9.76
N SER A 164 -1.27 4.72 9.90
CA SER A 164 -2.12 4.09 10.91
C SER A 164 -3.43 3.65 10.29
N THR A 165 -4.03 2.61 10.85
CA THR A 165 -5.32 2.11 10.40
C THR A 165 -6.35 2.19 11.50
N LYS A 166 -7.63 2.27 11.11
CA LYS A 166 -8.77 2.24 12.01
C LYS A 166 -9.76 1.18 11.52
N GLY A 167 -10.04 0.20 12.37
CA GLY A 167 -10.93 -0.89 12.03
C GLY A 167 -10.39 -1.76 10.88
N PHE A 168 -9.08 -2.02 10.88
CA PHE A 168 -8.44 -2.83 9.85
C PHE A 168 -8.89 -4.27 9.92
N VAL A 169 -9.36 -4.80 8.81
CA VAL A 169 -9.72 -6.22 8.64
C VAL A 169 -9.14 -6.71 7.32
N LEU A 170 -8.35 -7.75 7.39
CA LEU A 170 -7.88 -8.51 6.23
C LEU A 170 -8.70 -9.80 6.12
N ASN A 171 -9.48 -9.92 5.04
CA ASN A 171 -10.31 -11.09 4.75
C ASN A 171 -9.70 -11.91 3.62
N ASP A 172 -10.06 -13.19 3.57
CA ASP A 172 -9.84 -14.11 2.44
C ASP A 172 -8.41 -14.03 1.85
N ASN A 173 -7.43 -13.82 2.72
CA ASN A 173 -6.03 -13.77 2.30
C ASN A 173 -5.43 -15.19 2.29
N PRO A 174 -4.95 -15.70 1.13
CA PRO A 174 -4.40 -17.05 1.02
C PRO A 174 -3.26 -17.32 2.00
N ALA A 175 -2.41 -16.33 2.26
CA ALA A 175 -1.30 -16.45 3.20
C ALA A 175 -1.81 -16.64 4.64
N MET A 176 -2.82 -15.88 5.04
CA MET A 176 -3.41 -16.03 6.38
C MET A 176 -4.16 -17.35 6.52
N THR A 177 -4.86 -17.81 5.49
CA THR A 177 -5.53 -19.12 5.48
C THR A 177 -4.51 -20.25 5.61
N GLN A 178 -3.40 -20.17 4.88
CA GLN A 178 -2.32 -21.14 4.99
C GLN A 178 -1.68 -21.14 6.38
N LEU A 179 -1.44 -19.96 6.95
CA LEU A 179 -0.93 -19.80 8.32
C LEU A 179 -1.89 -20.39 9.36
N ALA A 180 -3.17 -20.11 9.24
CA ALA A 180 -4.23 -20.68 10.09
C ALA A 180 -4.20 -22.21 10.07
N SER A 181 -4.08 -22.79 8.88
CA SER A 181 -3.96 -24.24 8.69
C SER A 181 -2.68 -24.82 9.31
N LEU A 182 -1.53 -24.18 9.10
CA LEU A 182 -0.23 -24.61 9.66
C LEU A 182 -0.23 -24.58 11.19
N LEU A 183 -0.78 -23.53 11.78
CA LEU A 183 -0.83 -23.36 13.23
C LEU A 183 -2.07 -24.01 13.86
N LYS A 184 -2.95 -24.62 13.05
CA LYS A 184 -4.22 -25.23 13.50
C LYS A 184 -5.06 -24.24 14.33
N ASN A 185 -5.10 -22.99 13.88
CA ASN A 185 -5.80 -21.90 14.54
C ASN A 185 -6.61 -21.10 13.51
N ASP A 186 -7.90 -21.38 13.40
CA ASP A 186 -8.80 -20.78 12.41
C ASP A 186 -9.02 -19.27 12.62
N GLU A 187 -8.77 -18.74 13.84
CA GLU A 187 -8.85 -17.30 14.11
C GLU A 187 -7.83 -16.48 13.28
N LEU A 188 -6.76 -17.12 12.81
CA LEU A 188 -5.76 -16.50 11.96
C LEU A 188 -6.23 -16.31 10.51
N SER A 189 -7.27 -17.00 10.06
CA SER A 189 -7.79 -16.88 8.69
C SER A 189 -8.38 -15.50 8.43
N ARG A 190 -8.88 -14.84 9.46
CA ARG A 190 -9.41 -13.48 9.42
C ARG A 190 -8.64 -12.60 10.40
N LEU A 191 -7.80 -11.73 9.86
CA LEU A 191 -7.03 -10.81 10.68
C LEU A 191 -7.83 -9.54 10.93
N SER A 192 -8.19 -9.28 12.18
CA SER A 192 -8.85 -8.05 12.61
C SER A 192 -7.95 -7.33 13.61
N ILE A 193 -7.53 -6.11 13.30
CA ILE A 193 -6.67 -5.30 14.16
C ILE A 193 -7.31 -3.92 14.34
N SER A 194 -7.60 -3.54 15.57
CA SER A 194 -8.31 -2.29 15.85
C SER A 194 -7.54 -1.07 15.35
N ASN A 195 -6.23 -1.03 15.65
CA ASN A 195 -5.36 0.07 15.26
C ASN A 195 -3.97 -0.50 14.94
N LEU A 196 -3.51 -0.34 13.71
CA LEU A 196 -2.14 -0.58 13.29
C LEU A 196 -1.41 0.76 13.25
N LYS A 197 -0.14 0.77 13.65
CA LYS A 197 0.77 1.88 13.37
C LYS A 197 2.04 1.29 12.79
N ILE A 198 2.41 1.76 11.62
CA ILE A 198 3.52 1.23 10.81
C ILE A 198 4.38 2.39 10.35
N ASP A 199 5.66 2.33 10.61
CA ASP A 199 6.66 3.21 10.02
C ASP A 199 7.35 2.48 8.87
N PHE A 200 7.57 3.17 7.76
CA PHE A 200 8.13 2.58 6.55
C PHE A 200 9.04 3.55 5.79
N LYS A 201 9.91 2.97 4.97
CA LYS A 201 10.75 3.67 4.00
C LYS A 201 10.47 3.15 2.60
N ILE A 202 10.71 3.99 1.61
CA ILE A 202 10.73 3.64 0.20
C ILE A 202 12.10 4.02 -0.35
N GLU A 203 12.82 3.04 -0.87
CA GLU A 203 14.16 3.23 -1.42
C GLU A 203 14.20 2.59 -2.81
N GLN A 204 14.23 3.41 -3.86
CA GLN A 204 14.17 2.96 -5.25
C GLN A 204 12.99 1.98 -5.50
N GLY A 205 11.83 2.32 -4.94
CA GLY A 205 10.61 1.53 -5.01
C GLY A 205 10.55 0.31 -4.09
N ASN A 206 11.63 -0.03 -3.41
CA ASN A 206 11.57 -1.07 -2.39
C ASN A 206 10.92 -0.51 -1.12
N ILE A 207 9.94 -1.22 -0.61
CA ILE A 207 9.22 -0.86 0.62
C ILE A 207 9.87 -1.59 1.78
N ILE A 208 10.34 -0.85 2.78
CA ILE A 208 10.93 -1.37 4.01
C ILE A 208 10.00 -1.02 5.15
N VAL A 209 9.48 -2.04 5.83
CA VAL A 209 8.60 -1.90 6.98
C VAL A 209 9.45 -2.04 8.25
N GLU A 210 9.49 -0.97 9.03
CA GLU A 210 10.19 -0.97 10.32
C GLU A 210 9.46 -1.90 11.32
N PRO A 211 10.19 -2.52 12.26
CA PRO A 211 9.57 -3.43 13.22
C PRO A 211 8.44 -2.76 14.01
N PHE A 212 7.26 -3.35 13.97
CA PHE A 212 6.13 -2.93 14.78
C PHE A 212 5.48 -4.13 15.47
N THR A 213 4.83 -3.91 16.60
CA THR A 213 4.16 -4.98 17.36
C THR A 213 2.66 -4.72 17.39
N THR A 214 1.90 -5.78 17.15
CA THR A 214 0.45 -5.79 17.24
C THR A 214 -0.03 -7.08 17.91
N ASN A 215 -1.34 -7.23 18.11
CA ASN A 215 -1.93 -8.44 18.65
C ASN A 215 -2.66 -9.18 17.53
N ILE A 216 -2.27 -10.41 17.26
CA ILE A 216 -2.90 -11.29 16.27
C ILE A 216 -3.48 -12.51 16.97
N ALA A 217 -4.79 -12.70 16.90
CA ALA A 217 -5.50 -13.80 17.54
C ALA A 217 -5.09 -14.00 19.02
N GLY A 218 -5.00 -12.89 19.77
CA GLY A 218 -4.61 -12.89 21.18
C GLY A 218 -3.11 -13.05 21.47
N ASN A 219 -2.25 -13.11 20.44
CA ASN A 219 -0.81 -13.29 20.61
C ASN A 219 -0.06 -12.01 20.23
N PRO A 220 0.84 -11.50 21.09
CA PRO A 220 1.75 -10.42 20.71
C PRO A 220 2.59 -10.85 19.50
N THR A 221 2.55 -10.04 18.43
CA THR A 221 3.20 -10.37 17.16
C THR A 221 3.99 -9.17 16.69
N THR A 222 5.28 -9.37 16.42
CA THR A 222 6.15 -8.37 15.80
C THR A 222 6.29 -8.68 14.32
N PHE A 223 6.06 -7.68 13.49
CA PHE A 223 6.17 -7.76 12.04
C PHE A 223 7.23 -6.79 11.53
N SER A 224 8.06 -7.24 10.59
CA SER A 224 9.07 -6.41 9.91
C SER A 224 9.51 -7.06 8.61
N GLY A 225 10.20 -6.31 7.78
CA GLY A 225 10.77 -6.83 6.55
C GLY A 225 10.66 -5.88 5.38
N SER A 226 10.80 -6.40 4.18
CA SER A 226 10.79 -5.58 2.98
C SER A 226 10.13 -6.29 1.80
N GLN A 227 9.77 -5.46 0.83
CA GLN A 227 9.26 -5.88 -0.46
C GLN A 227 10.01 -5.11 -1.53
N THR A 228 10.55 -5.81 -2.53
CA THR A 228 11.21 -5.18 -3.66
C THR A 228 10.19 -4.63 -4.66
N VAL A 229 10.62 -3.72 -5.53
CA VAL A 229 9.80 -3.12 -6.58
C VAL A 229 9.22 -4.15 -7.55
N ASP A 230 9.92 -5.28 -7.76
CA ASP A 230 9.45 -6.41 -8.57
C ASP A 230 8.57 -7.40 -7.78
N GLY A 231 8.15 -7.01 -6.58
CA GLY A 231 7.17 -7.75 -5.78
C GLY A 231 7.72 -8.93 -4.99
N LYS A 232 9.05 -9.12 -4.90
CA LYS A 232 9.64 -10.13 -4.02
C LYS A 232 9.50 -9.70 -2.56
N MET A 233 9.09 -10.61 -1.71
CA MET A 233 8.85 -10.37 -0.30
C MET A 233 9.92 -11.03 0.57
N ASP A 234 10.32 -10.34 1.62
CA ASP A 234 11.13 -10.86 2.74
C ASP A 234 10.61 -10.27 4.04
N TYR A 235 9.48 -10.79 4.51
CA TYR A 235 8.88 -10.38 5.77
C TYR A 235 9.02 -11.47 6.82
N THR A 236 9.15 -11.04 8.06
CA THR A 236 9.15 -11.91 9.24
C THR A 236 8.06 -11.47 10.19
N MET A 237 7.26 -12.42 10.62
CA MET A 237 6.26 -12.28 11.66
C MET A 237 6.68 -13.14 12.86
N SER A 238 7.09 -12.51 13.95
CA SER A 238 7.53 -13.17 15.19
C SER A 238 6.39 -13.17 16.20
N MET A 239 5.94 -14.36 16.58
CA MET A 239 4.81 -14.57 17.49
C MET A 239 5.24 -15.32 18.73
N ASN A 240 4.79 -14.89 19.91
CA ASN A 240 4.84 -15.70 21.11
C ASN A 240 3.45 -16.32 21.32
N ILE A 241 3.29 -17.57 20.90
CA ILE A 241 2.00 -18.26 20.92
C ILE A 241 1.82 -18.92 22.31
N ALA A 242 0.85 -18.45 23.07
CA ALA A 242 0.52 -19.07 24.36
C ALA A 242 -0.07 -20.47 24.15
N ARG A 243 0.24 -21.40 25.06
CA ARG A 243 -0.17 -22.81 24.98
C ARG A 243 -1.66 -23.02 24.77
N LYS A 244 -2.50 -22.18 25.35
CA LYS A 244 -3.96 -22.25 25.18
C LYS A 244 -4.43 -22.09 23.71
N TYR A 245 -3.60 -21.52 22.85
CA TYR A 245 -3.87 -21.34 21.41
C TYR A 245 -3.21 -22.41 20.55
N PHE A 246 -2.51 -23.39 21.14
CA PHE A 246 -1.97 -24.50 20.37
C PHE A 246 -3.11 -25.39 19.87
N GLY A 247 -3.03 -25.82 18.62
CA GLY A 247 -3.92 -26.83 18.10
C GLY A 247 -3.79 -28.13 18.91
N LYS A 248 -4.88 -28.92 18.93
CA LYS A 248 -4.95 -30.19 19.71
C LYS A 248 -3.77 -31.12 19.44
N ASP A 249 -3.24 -31.10 18.23
CA ASP A 249 -2.15 -31.99 17.83
C ASP A 249 -0.80 -31.54 18.41
N ILE A 250 -0.51 -30.24 18.42
CA ILE A 250 0.69 -29.68 19.07
C ILE A 250 0.63 -29.93 20.59
N ASP A 251 -0.51 -29.71 21.21
CA ASP A 251 -0.68 -29.95 22.65
C ASP A 251 -0.55 -31.45 23.01
N LYS A 252 -1.02 -32.36 22.15
CA LYS A 252 -0.80 -33.81 22.32
C LYS A 252 0.68 -34.17 22.23
N VAL A 253 1.43 -33.62 21.27
CA VAL A 253 2.86 -33.82 21.16
C VAL A 253 3.58 -33.34 22.41
N LEU A 254 3.27 -32.12 22.87
CA LEU A 254 3.87 -31.56 24.08
C LEU A 254 3.56 -32.40 25.34
N LYS A 255 2.32 -32.91 25.46
CA LYS A 255 1.94 -33.78 26.58
C LYS A 255 2.66 -35.13 26.57
N ALA A 256 2.98 -35.64 25.40
CA ALA A 256 3.68 -36.93 25.25
C ALA A 256 5.18 -36.82 25.53
N ILE A 257 5.74 -35.62 25.61
CA ILE A 257 7.17 -35.40 25.81
C ILE A 257 7.45 -35.11 27.32
N PRO A 258 8.23 -35.95 28.01
CA PRO A 258 8.61 -35.68 29.40
C PRO A 258 9.27 -34.31 29.58
N GLY A 259 8.83 -33.52 30.55
CA GLY A 259 9.35 -32.16 30.81
C GLY A 259 8.75 -31.04 29.96
N ALA A 260 8.01 -31.34 28.89
CA ALA A 260 7.37 -30.30 28.05
C ALA A 260 6.06 -29.73 28.63
N ASN A 261 5.56 -30.30 29.75
CA ASN A 261 4.37 -29.81 30.44
C ASN A 261 4.53 -28.35 30.96
N ASN A 262 5.77 -27.93 31.23
CA ASN A 262 6.08 -26.59 31.74
C ASN A 262 6.15 -25.54 30.61
N ILE A 263 6.09 -25.94 29.35
CA ILE A 263 6.08 -25.01 28.18
C ILE A 263 4.72 -24.33 28.16
N GLN A 264 4.70 -23.04 28.48
CA GLN A 264 3.48 -22.23 28.51
C GLN A 264 3.28 -21.42 27.22
N SER A 265 4.34 -21.23 26.42
CA SER A 265 4.31 -20.55 25.12
C SER A 265 5.47 -21.00 24.24
N LEU A 266 5.32 -20.82 22.91
CA LEU A 266 6.37 -21.05 21.92
C LEU A 266 6.63 -19.76 21.15
N ASP A 267 7.90 -19.44 20.95
CA ASP A 267 8.32 -18.38 20.04
C ASP A 267 8.41 -18.96 18.62
N VAL A 268 7.55 -18.47 17.73
CA VAL A 268 7.45 -18.92 16.35
C VAL A 268 7.73 -17.75 15.43
N ASP A 269 8.73 -17.86 14.57
CA ASP A 269 8.91 -16.93 13.47
C ASP A 269 8.23 -17.52 12.22
N VAL A 270 7.46 -16.70 11.52
CA VAL A 270 6.86 -17.05 10.24
C VAL A 270 7.48 -16.17 9.19
N LYS A 271 8.21 -16.77 8.26
CA LYS A 271 8.79 -16.07 7.11
C LYS A 271 7.78 -16.04 5.97
N LEU A 272 7.50 -14.85 5.48
CA LEU A 272 6.67 -14.58 4.32
C LEU A 272 7.60 -14.16 3.19
N GLY A 273 7.83 -15.07 2.26
CA GLY A 273 8.70 -14.88 1.11
C GLY A 273 7.94 -15.07 -0.21
N GLY A 274 8.68 -15.36 -1.27
CA GLY A 274 8.13 -15.50 -2.61
C GLY A 274 7.82 -14.16 -3.25
N THR A 275 6.76 -14.11 -4.05
CA THR A 275 6.27 -12.89 -4.70
C THR A 275 4.84 -12.59 -4.25
N LEU A 276 4.38 -11.36 -4.51
CA LEU A 276 3.00 -10.94 -4.21
C LEU A 276 1.94 -11.87 -4.83
N ASP A 277 2.23 -12.43 -6.03
CA ASP A 277 1.32 -13.35 -6.73
C ASP A 277 1.43 -14.79 -6.22
N LYS A 278 2.61 -15.16 -5.69
CA LYS A 278 2.93 -16.50 -5.20
C LYS A 278 3.65 -16.43 -3.86
N PRO A 279 2.94 -16.04 -2.79
CA PRO A 279 3.54 -15.96 -1.47
C PRO A 279 3.93 -17.35 -0.96
N THR A 280 5.07 -17.41 -0.25
CA THR A 280 5.50 -18.58 0.46
C THR A 280 5.49 -18.30 1.96
N ILE A 281 5.01 -19.27 2.75
CA ILE A 281 4.95 -19.16 4.20
C ILE A 281 5.77 -20.30 4.79
N THR A 282 6.78 -19.95 5.57
CA THR A 282 7.67 -20.92 6.19
C THR A 282 7.76 -20.66 7.69
N PRO A 283 7.21 -21.54 8.54
CA PRO A 283 7.39 -21.42 9.98
C PRO A 283 8.84 -21.76 10.35
N ASP A 284 9.43 -20.96 11.23
CA ASP A 284 10.76 -21.17 11.79
C ASP A 284 10.67 -21.31 13.33
N LEU A 285 10.87 -22.52 13.79
CA LEU A 285 10.83 -22.87 15.21
C LEU A 285 12.22 -22.82 15.87
N SER A 286 13.25 -22.35 15.18
CA SER A 286 14.64 -22.38 15.67
C SER A 286 14.81 -21.67 17.01
N LYS A 287 14.09 -20.56 17.23
CA LYS A 287 14.12 -19.84 18.50
C LYS A 287 13.50 -20.65 19.65
N ALA A 288 12.32 -21.24 19.40
CA ALA A 288 11.65 -22.10 20.36
C ALA A 288 12.51 -23.30 20.74
N LEU A 289 13.11 -23.96 19.76
CA LEU A 289 13.97 -25.13 19.97
C LEU A 289 15.23 -24.79 20.75
N LYS A 290 15.87 -23.64 20.49
CA LYS A 290 17.04 -23.17 21.27
C LYS A 290 16.66 -22.89 22.73
N LYS A 291 15.51 -22.27 22.96
CA LYS A 291 14.99 -22.00 24.32
C LYS A 291 14.73 -23.29 25.06
N ILE A 292 14.06 -24.26 24.44
CA ILE A 292 13.77 -25.57 25.01
C ILE A 292 15.06 -26.34 25.30
N GLU A 293 16.04 -26.32 24.39
CA GLU A 293 17.34 -26.96 24.62
C GLU A 293 18.06 -26.38 25.83
N LYS A 294 17.99 -25.07 26.03
CA LYS A 294 18.60 -24.39 27.17
C LYS A 294 17.91 -24.69 28.51
N GLU A 295 16.57 -24.75 28.48
CA GLU A 295 15.75 -24.91 29.69
C GLU A 295 15.50 -26.36 30.10
N ALA A 296 15.42 -27.26 29.15
CA ALA A 296 14.99 -28.66 29.36
C ALA A 296 15.90 -29.73 28.72
N GLY A 297 16.99 -29.33 28.05
CA GLY A 297 18.03 -30.21 27.53
C GLY A 297 17.83 -30.68 26.10
N LYS A 298 18.91 -31.25 25.53
CA LYS A 298 18.98 -31.65 24.09
C LYS A 298 18.00 -32.78 23.74
N GLU A 299 17.71 -33.68 24.68
CA GLU A 299 16.82 -34.81 24.42
C GLU A 299 15.38 -34.35 24.20
N LEU A 300 14.90 -33.39 24.98
CA LEU A 300 13.59 -32.79 24.83
C LEU A 300 13.44 -32.08 23.49
N LYS A 301 14.45 -31.30 23.08
CA LYS A 301 14.52 -30.66 21.76
C LYS A 301 14.38 -31.66 20.62
N ASN A 302 15.13 -32.78 20.66
CA ASN A 302 15.11 -33.79 19.60
C ASN A 302 13.76 -34.51 19.51
N ASN A 303 13.12 -34.78 20.65
CA ASN A 303 11.80 -35.40 20.70
C ASN A 303 10.70 -34.44 20.19
N LEU A 304 10.81 -33.15 20.49
CA LEU A 304 9.89 -32.12 19.98
C LEU A 304 10.04 -31.96 18.46
N LEU A 305 11.28 -31.92 17.94
CA LEU A 305 11.53 -31.86 16.48
C LEU A 305 10.87 -33.03 15.75
N LYS A 306 11.05 -34.26 16.22
CA LYS A 306 10.41 -35.45 15.64
C LYS A 306 8.88 -35.38 15.67
N GLY A 307 8.32 -34.78 16.72
CA GLY A 307 6.88 -34.59 16.84
C GLY A 307 6.33 -33.52 15.91
N LEU A 308 7.03 -32.38 15.80
CA LEU A 308 6.63 -31.27 14.93
C LEU A 308 6.81 -31.59 13.44
N ASP A 309 7.87 -32.31 13.05
CA ASP A 309 8.07 -32.78 11.68
C ASP A 309 6.91 -33.64 11.15
N LYS A 310 6.21 -34.33 12.04
CA LYS A 310 5.02 -35.11 11.70
C LYS A 310 3.76 -34.26 11.52
N LEU A 311 3.74 -33.03 12.06
CA LEU A 311 2.60 -32.13 12.00
C LEU A 311 2.67 -31.16 10.81
N PHE A 312 3.90 -30.88 10.34
CA PHE A 312 4.14 -29.94 9.24
C PHE A 312 4.43 -30.61 7.90
N LYS A 313 4.38 -31.96 7.85
CA LYS A 313 4.29 -32.76 6.62
C LYS A 313 2.84 -33.09 6.29
#